data_d87b4ebcf3f133c4b95bd4383421e5cc
#
_entry.id   d87b4ebcf3f133c4b95bd4383421e5cc
#
_cell.length_a   1.000
_cell.length_b   1.000
_cell.length_c   1.000
_cell.angle_alpha   90.00
_cell.angle_beta   90.00
_cell.angle_gamma   90.00
#
_symmetry.space_group_name_H-M   'P 1'
#
loop_
_entity.id
_entity.type
_entity.pdbx_description
1 polymer ?
#
loop_
_entity_poly.entity_id
_entity_poly.type
_entity_poly.pdbx_seq_one_letter_code
_entity_poly.pdbx_strand_id
1 'polypeptide(L)'
;LPVQIGKVAYMDIADEVRAVGNIQTEQRVTITSEIRGKVARIAVEEGMNVKAGHLVAQIDPREYELTLERLRADLLASQKEYKKALGGLREEDKARLDAQTRAAKSSLDLAKIELERIKKLVGQKVLPQSALDLAKDKLRQTSENLKASQAEQAAGMKSRQEDIEKLESEIQSIRKQVAVAELNLSKVNIVAPFEGVIIAKEIERGAIANSGTAIVRMIGSSRLKAVLEVPQSYRNKLKKLKKANFFAKELGIKFKYKNNLARLVRVIPDANIYSGNIKVQIDLPDPSPAIFPGLTLESTLNFGVRKNVLHVPAISLVISEKGTVVYIVKDKKAHLVPVRAFKEHDNFVEIKDFTGQLNANTDLILRGSGAVFPEVNVFITNPKPKTETPFSSAAKEKVPMKSSGKIPVKNPET
;
A
#
# COMPACT_ATOMS: atom_id res chain seq x y z
N LEU A 1 -61.14 16.05 35.68
CA LEU A 1 -60.31 17.04 34.96
C LEU A 1 -60.56 16.96 33.47
N PRO A 2 -60.73 18.05 32.72
CA PRO A 2 -60.84 18.06 31.29
C PRO A 2 -59.46 17.76 30.66
N VAL A 3 -59.43 16.76 29.77
CA VAL A 3 -58.18 16.34 29.09
C VAL A 3 -58.41 16.20 27.57
N GLN A 4 -57.34 16.50 26.78
CA GLN A 4 -57.32 16.19 25.37
C GLN A 4 -56.59 14.87 25.17
N ILE A 5 -57.15 14.00 24.36
CA ILE A 5 -56.56 12.69 24.09
C ILE A 5 -55.99 12.63 22.66
N GLY A 6 -54.98 11.82 22.49
CA GLY A 6 -54.43 11.35 21.22
C GLY A 6 -54.15 9.87 21.24
N LYS A 7 -53.66 9.32 20.17
CA LYS A 7 -53.35 7.91 20.07
C LYS A 7 -51.86 7.62 19.93
N VAL A 8 -51.49 6.46 20.36
CA VAL A 8 -50.18 5.89 20.13
C VAL A 8 -50.04 5.55 18.65
N ALA A 9 -48.92 5.87 18.06
CA ALA A 9 -48.64 5.57 16.67
C ALA A 9 -47.51 4.53 16.57
N TYR A 10 -47.66 3.61 15.61
CA TYR A 10 -46.57 2.75 15.20
C TYR A 10 -46.00 3.27 13.88
N MET A 11 -44.74 3.58 13.87
CA MET A 11 -44.07 4.15 12.71
C MET A 11 -42.85 3.31 12.30
N ASP A 12 -42.61 3.23 11.01
CA ASP A 12 -41.39 2.66 10.46
C ASP A 12 -40.32 3.73 10.42
N ILE A 13 -39.21 3.55 11.14
CA ILE A 13 -38.15 4.53 11.24
C ILE A 13 -36.88 4.06 10.52
N ALA A 14 -36.28 4.92 9.78
CA ALA A 14 -34.95 4.68 9.25
C ALA A 14 -33.93 4.57 10.40
N ASP A 15 -33.28 3.39 10.53
CA ASP A 15 -32.17 3.22 11.47
C ASP A 15 -30.90 3.78 10.80
N GLU A 16 -30.57 5.02 11.15
CA GLU A 16 -29.46 5.73 10.55
C GLU A 16 -28.66 6.55 11.56
N VAL A 17 -27.40 6.82 11.22
CA VAL A 17 -26.53 7.70 11.98
C VAL A 17 -25.86 8.71 11.04
N ARG A 18 -25.83 9.94 11.47
CA ARG A 18 -25.03 10.99 10.82
C ARG A 18 -23.63 10.95 11.40
N ALA A 19 -22.65 11.04 10.54
CA ALA A 19 -21.24 11.06 10.89
C ALA A 19 -20.50 12.06 10.00
N VAL A 20 -19.51 12.71 10.58
CA VAL A 20 -18.64 13.64 9.86
C VAL A 20 -17.26 13.02 9.77
N GLY A 21 -16.53 13.35 8.73
CA GLY A 21 -15.17 12.88 8.53
C GLY A 21 -14.51 13.51 7.33
N ASN A 22 -13.48 12.89 6.83
CA ASN A 22 -12.74 13.37 5.67
C ASN A 22 -12.35 12.23 4.74
N ILE A 23 -12.01 12.60 3.51
CA ILE A 23 -11.41 11.68 2.55
C ILE A 23 -9.92 11.59 2.81
N GLN A 24 -9.42 10.36 2.83
CA GLN A 24 -8.00 10.07 2.95
C GLN A 24 -7.56 9.14 1.81
N THR A 25 -6.29 9.21 1.46
CA THR A 25 -5.66 8.25 0.58
C THR A 25 -4.78 7.29 1.38
N GLU A 26 -4.67 6.05 0.92
CA GLU A 26 -3.72 5.09 1.47
C GLU A 26 -2.29 5.35 0.98
N GLN A 27 -2.18 6.04 -0.16
CA GLN A 27 -0.92 6.27 -0.85
C GLN A 27 -0.49 7.73 -0.68
N ARG A 28 0.31 7.99 0.34
CA ARG A 28 1.01 9.27 0.52
C ARG A 28 2.49 8.98 0.67
N VAL A 29 3.30 9.56 -0.19
CA VAL A 29 4.75 9.33 -0.19
C VAL A 29 5.50 10.63 -0.42
N THR A 30 6.64 10.77 0.26
CA THR A 30 7.68 11.71 -0.09
C THR A 30 8.70 10.94 -0.92
N ILE A 31 8.83 11.29 -2.20
CA ILE A 31 9.84 10.72 -3.08
C ILE A 31 11.16 11.38 -2.75
N THR A 32 12.16 10.58 -2.41
CA THR A 32 13.50 11.05 -2.03
C THR A 32 14.53 10.58 -3.05
N SER A 33 15.63 11.29 -3.16
CA SER A 33 16.80 10.79 -3.90
C SER A 33 17.43 9.62 -3.16
N GLU A 34 17.78 8.55 -3.86
CA GLU A 34 18.55 7.43 -3.31
C GLU A 34 20.07 7.60 -3.47
N ILE A 35 20.47 8.55 -4.34
CA ILE A 35 21.85 8.81 -4.69
C ILE A 35 22.18 10.29 -4.49
N ARG A 36 23.48 10.60 -4.41
CA ARG A 36 23.95 11.98 -4.34
C ARG A 36 24.18 12.54 -5.74
N GLY A 37 23.87 13.81 -5.96
CA GLY A 37 24.23 14.52 -7.19
C GLY A 37 23.45 15.80 -7.38
N LYS A 38 23.78 16.55 -8.42
CA LYS A 38 23.09 17.78 -8.79
C LYS A 38 21.78 17.42 -9.51
N VAL A 39 20.68 18.07 -9.16
CA VAL A 39 19.42 17.94 -9.88
C VAL A 39 19.54 18.61 -11.24
N ALA A 40 19.61 17.81 -12.29
CA ALA A 40 19.73 18.31 -13.66
C ALA A 40 18.38 18.82 -14.19
N ARG A 41 17.30 18.12 -13.82
CA ARG A 41 15.93 18.41 -14.30
C ARG A 41 14.89 17.99 -13.27
N ILE A 42 13.83 18.81 -13.16
CA ILE A 42 12.56 18.42 -12.52
C ILE A 42 11.52 18.44 -13.63
N ALA A 43 10.79 17.33 -13.79
CA ALA A 43 9.89 17.11 -14.91
C ALA A 43 8.40 17.29 -14.50
N VAL A 44 8.15 17.63 -13.24
CA VAL A 44 6.81 17.77 -12.67
C VAL A 44 6.64 19.11 -11.95
N GLU A 45 5.38 19.55 -11.85
CA GLU A 45 4.97 20.73 -11.10
C GLU A 45 3.91 20.37 -10.05
N GLU A 46 3.71 21.26 -9.08
CA GLU A 46 2.65 21.11 -8.07
C GLU A 46 1.27 21.13 -8.74
N GLY A 47 0.40 20.22 -8.31
CA GLY A 47 -0.91 20.01 -8.92
C GLY A 47 -0.92 19.10 -10.14
N MET A 48 0.25 18.69 -10.67
CA MET A 48 0.32 17.81 -11.85
C MET A 48 -0.09 16.39 -11.51
N ASN A 49 -0.93 15.80 -12.36
CA ASN A 49 -1.27 14.37 -12.33
C ASN A 49 -0.15 13.56 -13.01
N VAL A 50 0.34 12.55 -12.33
CA VAL A 50 1.40 11.66 -12.82
C VAL A 50 0.95 10.20 -12.75
N LYS A 51 1.39 9.39 -13.72
CA LYS A 51 1.19 7.94 -13.72
C LYS A 51 2.37 7.25 -13.05
N ALA A 52 2.19 6.00 -12.64
CA ALA A 52 3.30 5.17 -12.19
C ALA A 52 4.40 5.09 -13.26
N GLY A 53 5.67 5.23 -12.84
CA GLY A 53 6.82 5.26 -13.74
C GLY A 53 7.08 6.60 -14.44
N HIS A 54 6.24 7.62 -14.25
CA HIS A 54 6.47 8.95 -14.80
C HIS A 54 7.73 9.59 -14.19
N LEU A 55 8.59 10.18 -15.03
CA LEU A 55 9.80 10.85 -14.57
C LEU A 55 9.43 12.07 -13.71
N VAL A 56 9.90 12.09 -12.48
CA VAL A 56 9.70 13.20 -11.54
C VAL A 56 10.89 14.16 -11.56
N ALA A 57 12.08 13.62 -11.40
CA ALA A 57 13.33 14.38 -11.44
C ALA A 57 14.47 13.52 -11.99
N GLN A 58 15.50 14.17 -12.43
CA GLN A 58 16.73 13.53 -12.91
C GLN A 58 17.95 14.16 -12.22
N ILE A 59 18.74 13.31 -11.62
CA ILE A 59 20.09 13.68 -11.13
C ILE A 59 21.02 13.70 -12.33
N ASP A 60 22.11 14.48 -12.28
CA ASP A 60 23.13 14.53 -13.33
C ASP A 60 23.76 13.13 -13.53
N PRO A 61 23.58 12.50 -14.69
CA PRO A 61 24.01 11.12 -14.90
C PRO A 61 25.51 10.96 -15.16
N ARG A 62 26.21 12.04 -15.54
CA ARG A 62 27.56 12.00 -16.12
C ARG A 62 28.57 11.28 -15.25
N GLU A 63 28.58 11.51 -13.94
CA GLU A 63 29.50 10.85 -13.01
C GLU A 63 29.22 9.32 -12.94
N TYR A 64 27.95 8.94 -12.96
CA TYR A 64 27.52 7.54 -12.91
C TYR A 64 27.79 6.82 -14.23
N GLU A 65 27.57 7.47 -15.36
CA GLU A 65 27.87 6.95 -16.70
C GLU A 65 29.37 6.69 -16.86
N LEU A 66 30.23 7.67 -16.52
CA LEU A 66 31.67 7.53 -16.57
C LEU A 66 32.20 6.43 -15.65
N THR A 67 31.62 6.32 -14.45
CA THR A 67 31.99 5.24 -13.52
C THR A 67 31.63 3.86 -14.08
N LEU A 68 30.44 3.71 -14.68
CA LEU A 68 30.01 2.47 -15.32
C LEU A 68 30.92 2.13 -16.52
N GLU A 69 31.21 3.11 -17.35
CA GLU A 69 32.09 2.93 -18.51
C GLU A 69 33.51 2.47 -18.11
N ARG A 70 34.11 3.09 -17.09
CA ARG A 70 35.38 2.66 -16.52
C ARG A 70 35.36 1.22 -16.04
N LEU A 71 34.34 0.83 -15.24
CA LEU A 71 34.22 -0.53 -14.72
C LEU A 71 33.99 -1.58 -15.83
N ARG A 72 33.28 -1.21 -16.90
CA ARG A 72 33.12 -2.08 -18.09
C ARG A 72 34.44 -2.24 -18.85
N ALA A 73 35.23 -1.20 -18.93
CA ALA A 73 36.59 -1.27 -19.52
C ALA A 73 37.49 -2.18 -18.68
N ASP A 74 37.49 -2.04 -17.36
CA ASP A 74 38.24 -2.88 -16.42
C ASP A 74 37.83 -4.34 -16.56
N LEU A 75 36.50 -4.62 -16.63
CA LEU A 75 35.99 -5.96 -16.88
C LEU A 75 36.50 -6.58 -18.18
N LEU A 76 36.48 -5.78 -19.26
CA LEU A 76 36.98 -6.21 -20.55
C LEU A 76 38.49 -6.52 -20.53
N ALA A 77 39.27 -5.70 -19.82
CA ALA A 77 40.71 -5.92 -19.64
C ALA A 77 40.96 -7.25 -18.89
N SER A 78 40.33 -7.46 -17.74
CA SER A 78 40.48 -8.71 -16.96
C SER A 78 40.01 -9.94 -17.75
N GLN A 79 38.93 -9.82 -18.56
CA GLN A 79 38.50 -10.90 -19.43
C GLN A 79 39.53 -11.27 -20.52
N LYS A 80 40.22 -10.26 -21.09
CA LYS A 80 41.30 -10.49 -22.03
C LYS A 80 42.48 -11.19 -21.39
N GLU A 81 42.85 -10.78 -20.15
CA GLU A 81 43.92 -11.42 -19.39
C GLU A 81 43.55 -12.88 -19.03
N TYR A 82 42.35 -13.12 -18.60
CA TYR A 82 41.81 -14.48 -18.35
C TYR A 82 41.88 -15.34 -19.62
N LYS A 83 41.42 -14.82 -20.75
CA LYS A 83 41.50 -15.52 -22.04
C LYS A 83 42.96 -15.84 -22.43
N LYS A 84 43.88 -14.91 -22.19
CA LYS A 84 45.31 -15.14 -22.40
C LYS A 84 45.85 -16.21 -21.45
N ALA A 85 45.40 -16.21 -20.20
CA ALA A 85 45.79 -17.25 -19.23
C ALA A 85 45.23 -18.64 -19.61
N LEU A 86 44.01 -18.76 -20.10
CA LEU A 86 43.44 -20.01 -20.62
C LEU A 86 44.20 -20.59 -21.79
N GLY A 87 44.83 -19.76 -22.64
CA GLY A 87 45.67 -20.20 -23.76
C GLY A 87 46.87 -21.05 -23.37
N GLY A 88 47.10 -21.23 -22.08
CA GLY A 88 48.15 -22.09 -21.53
C GLY A 88 49.56 -21.47 -21.60
N LEU A 89 50.58 -22.22 -21.22
CA LEU A 89 51.96 -21.89 -21.47
C LEU A 89 52.16 -21.58 -22.97
N ARG A 90 52.98 -20.62 -23.31
CA ARG A 90 53.31 -20.41 -24.73
C ARG A 90 53.79 -21.72 -25.31
N GLU A 91 53.41 -22.02 -26.57
CA GLU A 91 53.80 -23.27 -27.21
C GLU A 91 55.33 -23.49 -27.22
N GLU A 92 56.09 -22.38 -27.23
CA GLU A 92 57.57 -22.41 -27.11
C GLU A 92 58.02 -22.90 -25.73
N ASP A 93 57.38 -22.42 -24.62
CA ASP A 93 57.74 -22.83 -23.26
C ASP A 93 57.33 -24.29 -23.03
N LYS A 94 56.16 -24.69 -23.50
CA LYS A 94 55.68 -26.06 -23.45
C LYS A 94 56.59 -27.01 -24.23
N ALA A 95 56.93 -26.62 -25.46
CA ALA A 95 57.87 -27.37 -26.31
C ALA A 95 59.26 -27.50 -25.65
N ARG A 96 59.72 -26.44 -24.96
CA ARG A 96 61.01 -26.45 -24.22
C ARG A 96 60.94 -27.45 -23.03
N LEU A 97 59.93 -27.40 -22.18
CA LEU A 97 59.74 -28.30 -21.06
C LEU A 97 59.53 -29.76 -21.51
N ASP A 98 58.78 -29.99 -22.57
CA ASP A 98 58.58 -31.30 -23.18
C ASP A 98 59.89 -31.89 -23.75
N ALA A 99 60.70 -31.04 -24.44
CA ALA A 99 61.99 -31.43 -24.93
C ALA A 99 62.96 -31.79 -23.79
N GLN A 100 62.97 -31.01 -22.74
CA GLN A 100 63.78 -31.24 -21.55
C GLN A 100 63.44 -32.55 -20.82
N THR A 101 62.13 -32.80 -20.64
CA THR A 101 61.60 -34.06 -20.09
C THR A 101 61.93 -35.27 -20.96
N ARG A 102 61.82 -35.13 -22.29
CA ARG A 102 62.19 -36.19 -23.25
C ARG A 102 63.70 -36.50 -23.25
N ALA A 103 64.53 -35.46 -23.17
CA ALA A 103 65.97 -35.65 -23.06
C ALA A 103 66.38 -36.37 -21.74
N ALA A 104 65.78 -35.95 -20.61
CA ALA A 104 65.97 -36.64 -19.34
C ALA A 104 65.53 -38.12 -19.37
N LYS A 105 64.38 -38.41 -20.03
CA LYS A 105 63.86 -39.77 -20.23
C LYS A 105 64.80 -40.60 -21.09
N SER A 106 65.27 -40.06 -22.19
CA SER A 106 66.24 -40.75 -23.08
C SER A 106 67.56 -41.03 -22.36
N SER A 107 68.07 -40.13 -21.50
CA SER A 107 69.23 -40.35 -20.69
C SER A 107 69.04 -41.49 -19.66
N LEU A 108 67.84 -41.57 -19.04
CA LEU A 108 67.48 -42.65 -18.13
C LEU A 108 67.44 -44.00 -18.89
N ASP A 109 66.81 -44.03 -20.06
CA ASP A 109 66.71 -45.26 -20.83
C ASP A 109 68.08 -45.79 -21.33
N LEU A 110 68.97 -44.87 -21.71
CA LEU A 110 70.38 -45.22 -22.02
C LEU A 110 71.07 -45.77 -20.77
N ALA A 111 70.92 -45.16 -19.59
CA ALA A 111 71.52 -45.65 -18.35
C ALA A 111 70.98 -47.05 -17.93
N LYS A 112 69.71 -47.34 -18.21
CA LYS A 112 69.11 -48.66 -17.99
C LYS A 112 69.76 -49.73 -18.88
N ILE A 113 69.85 -49.41 -20.17
CA ILE A 113 70.48 -50.33 -21.15
C ILE A 113 71.93 -50.59 -20.75
N GLU A 114 72.67 -49.55 -20.41
CA GLU A 114 74.09 -49.66 -19.97
C GLU A 114 74.23 -50.52 -18.69
N LEU A 115 73.35 -50.29 -17.69
CA LEU A 115 73.30 -51.09 -16.46
C LEU A 115 73.10 -52.58 -16.77
N GLU A 116 72.15 -52.94 -17.64
CA GLU A 116 71.89 -54.33 -17.99
C GLU A 116 73.10 -54.94 -18.79
N ARG A 117 73.75 -54.15 -19.64
CA ARG A 117 74.98 -54.58 -20.27
C ARG A 117 76.10 -54.90 -19.31
N ILE A 118 76.38 -53.92 -18.37
CA ILE A 118 77.45 -54.06 -17.35
C ILE A 118 77.13 -55.20 -16.39
N LYS A 119 75.87 -55.36 -15.99
CA LYS A 119 75.42 -56.47 -15.09
C LYS A 119 75.70 -57.82 -15.73
N LYS A 120 75.48 -58.03 -17.05
CA LYS A 120 75.81 -59.21 -17.77
C LYS A 120 77.33 -59.48 -17.79
N LEU A 121 78.14 -58.47 -18.01
CA LEU A 121 79.59 -58.56 -18.08
C LEU A 121 80.22 -58.83 -16.73
N VAL A 122 79.73 -58.24 -15.65
CA VAL A 122 80.13 -58.57 -14.26
C VAL A 122 79.77 -59.98 -13.91
N GLY A 123 78.55 -60.46 -14.29
CA GLY A 123 78.12 -61.83 -14.07
C GLY A 123 79.05 -62.86 -14.82
N GLN A 124 79.62 -62.49 -15.92
CA GLN A 124 80.60 -63.21 -16.70
C GLN A 124 82.05 -63.08 -16.16
N LYS A 125 82.29 -62.30 -15.09
CA LYS A 125 83.56 -61.95 -14.48
C LYS A 125 84.51 -61.16 -15.43
N VAL A 126 84.00 -60.49 -16.44
CA VAL A 126 84.74 -59.64 -17.36
C VAL A 126 85.02 -58.22 -16.80
N LEU A 127 84.12 -57.75 -15.95
CA LEU A 127 84.22 -56.39 -15.31
C LEU A 127 84.22 -56.53 -13.75
N PRO A 128 84.89 -55.62 -13.01
CA PRO A 128 84.85 -55.57 -11.56
C PRO A 128 83.51 -55.06 -11.05
N GLN A 129 83.16 -55.39 -9.76
CA GLN A 129 81.89 -54.97 -9.10
C GLN A 129 81.74 -53.45 -9.04
N SER A 130 82.85 -52.69 -8.93
CA SER A 130 82.83 -51.21 -8.94
C SER A 130 82.23 -50.64 -10.20
N ALA A 131 82.34 -51.30 -11.34
CA ALA A 131 81.70 -50.87 -12.62
C ALA A 131 80.19 -51.00 -12.51
N LEU A 132 79.65 -52.02 -11.87
CA LEU A 132 78.22 -52.17 -11.64
C LEU A 132 77.70 -51.09 -10.65
N ASP A 133 78.45 -50.73 -9.64
CA ASP A 133 77.99 -49.73 -8.68
C ASP A 133 78.01 -48.36 -9.32
N LEU A 134 79.00 -48.02 -10.15
CA LEU A 134 78.97 -46.80 -10.95
C LEU A 134 77.79 -46.71 -11.91
N ALA A 135 77.40 -47.83 -12.59
CA ALA A 135 76.25 -47.88 -13.47
C ALA A 135 74.91 -47.72 -12.69
N LYS A 136 74.84 -48.30 -11.49
CA LYS A 136 73.68 -48.07 -10.59
C LYS A 136 73.58 -46.62 -10.15
N ASP A 137 74.69 -45.98 -9.79
CA ASP A 137 74.73 -44.55 -9.41
C ASP A 137 74.32 -43.67 -10.57
N LYS A 138 74.78 -43.99 -11.78
CA LYS A 138 74.37 -43.28 -13.01
C LYS A 138 72.87 -43.43 -13.28
N LEU A 139 72.31 -44.63 -13.09
CA LEU A 139 70.87 -44.85 -13.21
C LEU A 139 70.13 -44.03 -12.20
N ARG A 140 70.54 -44.02 -10.92
CA ARG A 140 69.93 -43.21 -9.86
C ARG A 140 69.96 -41.73 -10.22
N GLN A 141 71.09 -41.19 -10.61
CA GLN A 141 71.27 -39.79 -11.02
C GLN A 141 70.32 -39.40 -12.18
N THR A 142 70.25 -40.21 -13.21
CA THR A 142 69.32 -39.94 -14.36
C THR A 142 67.86 -40.07 -14.01
N SER A 143 67.51 -40.98 -13.08
CA SER A 143 66.15 -41.14 -12.53
C SER A 143 65.73 -39.88 -11.75
N GLU A 144 66.64 -39.35 -10.90
CA GLU A 144 66.33 -38.12 -10.15
C GLU A 144 66.25 -36.89 -11.09
N ASN A 145 67.07 -36.83 -12.13
CA ASN A 145 66.98 -35.75 -13.13
C ASN A 145 65.65 -35.80 -13.89
N LEU A 146 65.13 -36.97 -14.22
CA LEU A 146 63.78 -37.12 -14.86
C LEU A 146 62.69 -36.65 -13.90
N LYS A 147 62.72 -37.07 -12.60
CA LYS A 147 61.79 -36.60 -11.62
C LYS A 147 61.77 -35.07 -11.45
N ALA A 148 62.99 -34.46 -11.44
CA ALA A 148 63.14 -33.03 -11.37
C ALA A 148 62.48 -32.30 -12.56
N SER A 149 62.75 -32.77 -13.79
CA SER A 149 62.13 -32.23 -15.04
C SER A 149 60.61 -32.39 -15.05
N GLN A 150 60.07 -33.54 -14.58
CA GLN A 150 58.63 -33.77 -14.43
C GLN A 150 58.00 -32.85 -13.37
N ALA A 151 58.68 -32.65 -12.25
CA ALA A 151 58.24 -31.74 -11.18
C ALA A 151 58.16 -30.27 -11.68
N GLU A 152 59.20 -29.83 -12.44
CA GLU A 152 59.24 -28.49 -13.02
C GLU A 152 58.06 -28.28 -14.01
N GLN A 153 57.80 -29.26 -14.87
CA GLN A 153 56.66 -29.23 -15.81
C GLN A 153 55.32 -29.15 -15.06
N ALA A 154 55.13 -29.99 -14.01
CA ALA A 154 53.93 -30.01 -13.18
C ALA A 154 53.75 -28.70 -12.40
N ALA A 155 54.82 -28.13 -11.83
CA ALA A 155 54.81 -26.85 -11.12
C ALA A 155 54.34 -25.69 -12.01
N GLY A 156 54.85 -25.64 -13.24
CA GLY A 156 54.42 -24.61 -14.23
C GLY A 156 52.95 -24.73 -14.60
N MET A 157 52.45 -25.93 -14.72
CA MET A 157 51.00 -26.14 -14.95
C MET A 157 50.14 -25.76 -13.74
N LYS A 158 50.59 -26.07 -12.54
CA LYS A 158 49.82 -25.78 -11.29
C LYS A 158 49.78 -24.26 -11.01
N SER A 159 50.91 -23.55 -11.14
CA SER A 159 50.96 -22.09 -11.00
C SER A 159 49.99 -21.41 -11.95
N ARG A 160 49.85 -21.93 -13.17
CA ARG A 160 48.92 -21.40 -14.15
C ARG A 160 47.43 -21.62 -13.79
N GLN A 161 47.10 -22.74 -13.16
CA GLN A 161 45.76 -23.00 -12.70
C GLN A 161 45.36 -22.03 -11.58
N GLU A 162 46.27 -21.77 -10.65
CA GLU A 162 46.06 -20.79 -9.56
C GLU A 162 45.87 -19.37 -10.12
N ASP A 163 46.63 -18.96 -11.16
CA ASP A 163 46.44 -17.68 -11.86
C ASP A 163 45.07 -17.58 -12.51
N ILE A 164 44.59 -18.65 -13.15
CA ILE A 164 43.28 -18.71 -13.80
C ILE A 164 42.18 -18.53 -12.75
N GLU A 165 42.21 -19.26 -11.64
CA GLU A 165 41.23 -19.16 -10.55
C GLU A 165 41.22 -17.76 -9.92
N LYS A 166 42.38 -17.13 -9.77
CA LYS A 166 42.50 -15.74 -9.28
C LYS A 166 41.83 -14.77 -10.24
N LEU A 167 42.14 -14.85 -11.54
CA LEU A 167 41.55 -13.99 -12.55
C LEU A 167 40.04 -14.17 -12.69
N GLU A 168 39.56 -15.41 -12.54
CA GLU A 168 38.13 -15.69 -12.53
C GLU A 168 37.44 -15.01 -11.35
N SER A 169 38.03 -15.09 -10.16
CA SER A 169 37.54 -14.43 -8.95
C SER A 169 37.51 -12.90 -9.10
N GLU A 170 38.55 -12.33 -9.74
CA GLU A 170 38.64 -10.91 -10.03
C GLU A 170 37.55 -10.46 -11.01
N ILE A 171 37.33 -11.20 -12.10
CA ILE A 171 36.25 -10.96 -13.04
C ILE A 171 34.89 -10.98 -12.34
N GLN A 172 34.65 -11.93 -11.45
CA GLN A 172 33.38 -12.01 -10.69
C GLN A 172 33.22 -10.76 -9.77
N SER A 173 34.29 -10.31 -9.15
CA SER A 173 34.31 -9.09 -8.34
C SER A 173 33.94 -7.85 -9.17
N ILE A 174 34.62 -7.66 -10.32
CA ILE A 174 34.35 -6.52 -11.21
C ILE A 174 32.93 -6.59 -11.78
N ARG A 175 32.41 -7.77 -12.13
CA ARG A 175 31.02 -7.93 -12.57
C ARG A 175 30.01 -7.44 -11.52
N LYS A 176 30.26 -7.74 -10.25
CA LYS A 176 29.42 -7.22 -9.14
C LYS A 176 29.51 -5.70 -9.02
N GLN A 177 30.69 -5.12 -9.22
CA GLN A 177 30.87 -3.66 -9.22
C GLN A 177 30.14 -3.01 -10.40
N VAL A 178 30.17 -3.60 -11.59
CA VAL A 178 29.40 -3.17 -12.76
C VAL A 178 27.90 -3.18 -12.45
N ALA A 179 27.39 -4.27 -11.85
CA ALA A 179 25.97 -4.36 -11.48
C ALA A 179 25.55 -3.27 -10.47
N VAL A 180 26.41 -2.94 -9.49
CA VAL A 180 26.18 -1.84 -8.54
C VAL A 180 26.17 -0.49 -9.26
N ALA A 181 27.10 -0.26 -10.19
CA ALA A 181 27.14 0.97 -10.97
C ALA A 181 25.91 1.13 -11.88
N GLU A 182 25.42 0.05 -12.49
CA GLU A 182 24.19 0.02 -13.28
C GLU A 182 22.96 0.32 -12.42
N LEU A 183 22.88 -0.24 -11.22
CA LEU A 183 21.84 0.08 -10.26
C LEU A 183 21.86 1.56 -9.86
N ASN A 184 23.04 2.13 -9.58
CA ASN A 184 23.18 3.54 -9.25
C ASN A 184 22.77 4.44 -10.42
N LEU A 185 23.14 4.07 -11.64
CA LEU A 185 22.74 4.80 -12.85
C LEU A 185 21.20 4.73 -13.06
N SER A 186 20.57 3.61 -12.76
CA SER A 186 19.08 3.52 -12.82
C SER A 186 18.40 4.47 -11.84
N LYS A 187 19.00 4.72 -10.67
CA LYS A 187 18.50 5.63 -9.63
C LYS A 187 18.66 7.12 -9.96
N VAL A 188 19.40 7.45 -11.01
CA VAL A 188 19.51 8.81 -11.54
C VAL A 188 18.14 9.35 -11.97
N ASN A 189 17.29 8.51 -12.54
CA ASN A 189 15.93 8.84 -12.94
C ASN A 189 14.98 8.53 -11.79
N ILE A 190 14.52 9.56 -11.12
CA ILE A 190 13.57 9.47 -10.01
C ILE A 190 12.16 9.46 -10.61
N VAL A 191 11.41 8.37 -10.39
CA VAL A 191 10.11 8.14 -10.99
C VAL A 191 9.01 8.03 -9.94
N ALA A 192 7.76 8.31 -10.35
CA ALA A 192 6.59 8.17 -9.50
C ALA A 192 6.29 6.67 -9.24
N PRO A 193 6.14 6.23 -7.99
CA PRO A 193 5.89 4.82 -7.64
C PRO A 193 4.46 4.36 -7.94
N PHE A 194 3.50 5.27 -8.02
CA PHE A 194 2.09 5.00 -8.31
C PHE A 194 1.45 6.20 -9.02
N GLU A 195 0.21 6.04 -9.47
CA GLU A 195 -0.59 7.11 -10.06
C GLU A 195 -1.12 8.07 -8.98
N GLY A 196 -0.96 9.38 -9.20
CA GLY A 196 -1.38 10.36 -8.21
C GLY A 196 -1.09 11.80 -8.62
N VAL A 197 -1.16 12.70 -7.64
CA VAL A 197 -0.95 14.14 -7.80
C VAL A 197 0.27 14.58 -6.99
N ILE A 198 1.09 15.42 -7.58
CA ILE A 198 2.19 16.09 -6.89
C ILE A 198 1.62 17.22 -6.02
N ILE A 199 1.88 17.18 -4.72
CA ILE A 199 1.35 18.17 -3.76
C ILE A 199 2.37 19.20 -3.30
N ALA A 200 3.66 18.88 -3.41
CA ALA A 200 4.72 19.84 -3.12
C ALA A 200 6.01 19.44 -3.82
N LYS A 201 6.77 20.43 -4.24
CA LYS A 201 8.13 20.32 -4.76
C LYS A 201 9.10 20.77 -3.66
N GLU A 202 9.95 19.87 -3.20
CA GLU A 202 10.82 20.11 -2.02
C GLU A 202 12.25 20.53 -2.44
N ILE A 203 12.59 20.44 -3.72
CA ILE A 203 13.92 20.76 -4.25
C ILE A 203 13.81 21.48 -5.60
N GLU A 204 14.79 22.31 -5.89
CA GLU A 204 14.85 23.03 -7.15
C GLU A 204 15.93 22.48 -8.09
N ARG A 205 15.76 22.74 -9.40
CA ARG A 205 16.77 22.45 -10.41
C ARG A 205 18.09 23.14 -10.06
N GLY A 206 19.19 22.41 -10.15
CA GLY A 206 20.52 22.91 -9.84
C GLY A 206 20.96 22.71 -8.39
N ALA A 207 20.07 22.38 -7.48
CA ALA A 207 20.38 22.03 -6.11
C ALA A 207 21.13 20.68 -6.03
N ILE A 208 21.84 20.46 -4.94
CA ILE A 208 22.50 19.18 -4.65
C ILE A 208 21.57 18.34 -3.79
N ALA A 209 21.18 17.18 -4.30
CA ALA A 209 20.49 16.14 -3.53
C ALA A 209 21.51 15.17 -2.94
N ASN A 210 21.30 14.76 -1.71
CA ASN A 210 21.98 13.63 -1.07
C ASN A 210 21.00 12.45 -0.97
N SER A 211 21.51 11.26 -0.66
CA SER A 211 20.63 10.14 -0.34
C SER A 211 19.70 10.50 0.82
N GLY A 212 18.38 10.31 0.65
CA GLY A 212 17.33 10.70 1.60
C GLY A 212 16.79 12.13 1.41
N THR A 213 17.37 12.96 0.54
CA THR A 213 16.83 14.31 0.26
C THR A 213 15.46 14.21 -0.40
N ALA A 214 14.47 14.88 0.17
CA ALA A 214 13.13 14.96 -0.38
C ALA A 214 13.13 15.72 -1.72
N ILE A 215 12.50 15.14 -2.73
CA ILE A 215 12.39 15.71 -4.07
C ILE A 215 10.99 16.28 -4.27
N VAL A 216 9.97 15.45 -4.10
CA VAL A 216 8.56 15.86 -4.17
C VAL A 216 7.73 15.06 -3.16
N ARG A 217 6.58 15.63 -2.76
CA ARG A 217 5.52 14.89 -2.07
C ARG A 217 4.39 14.62 -3.04
N MET A 218 3.88 13.40 -3.02
CA MET A 218 2.74 13.01 -3.84
C MET A 218 1.70 12.22 -3.06
N ILE A 219 0.47 12.27 -3.54
CA ILE A 219 -0.67 11.51 -3.02
C ILE A 219 -1.30 10.70 -4.16
N GLY A 220 -1.71 9.46 -3.85
CA GLY A 220 -2.44 8.62 -4.79
C GLY A 220 -3.88 9.10 -4.98
N SER A 221 -4.35 9.00 -6.22
CA SER A 221 -5.72 9.34 -6.61
C SER A 221 -6.67 8.14 -6.66
N SER A 222 -6.15 6.93 -6.73
CA SER A 222 -6.92 5.73 -7.05
C SER A 222 -7.49 4.97 -5.85
N ARG A 223 -6.94 5.14 -4.65
CA ARG A 223 -7.35 4.41 -3.44
C ARG A 223 -7.79 5.37 -2.34
N LEU A 224 -8.99 5.94 -2.53
CA LEU A 224 -9.57 6.83 -1.56
C LEU A 224 -10.44 6.09 -0.56
N LYS A 225 -10.50 6.58 0.66
CA LYS A 225 -11.36 6.11 1.73
C LYS A 225 -11.99 7.28 2.48
N ALA A 226 -13.25 7.13 2.85
CA ALA A 226 -13.90 8.02 3.79
C ALA A 226 -13.55 7.57 5.21
N VAL A 227 -12.98 8.44 6.02
CA VAL A 227 -12.70 8.21 7.44
C VAL A 227 -13.70 9.03 8.24
N LEU A 228 -14.63 8.34 8.88
CA LEU A 228 -15.76 8.92 9.58
C LEU A 228 -15.65 8.72 11.08
N GLU A 229 -16.13 9.68 11.85
CA GLU A 229 -16.31 9.56 13.29
C GLU A 229 -17.74 9.13 13.60
N VAL A 230 -17.90 7.94 14.16
CA VAL A 230 -19.20 7.31 14.45
C VAL A 230 -19.28 7.00 15.93
N PRO A 231 -20.41 7.29 16.61
CA PRO A 231 -20.58 6.91 18.01
C PRO A 231 -20.36 5.40 18.23
N GLN A 232 -19.61 5.05 19.27
CA GLN A 232 -19.24 3.65 19.56
C GLN A 232 -20.45 2.71 19.73
N SER A 233 -21.61 3.24 20.12
CA SER A 233 -22.86 2.48 20.23
C SER A 233 -23.30 1.83 18.90
N TYR A 234 -22.86 2.36 17.77
CA TYR A 234 -23.16 1.79 16.44
C TYR A 234 -22.17 0.73 15.96
N ARG A 235 -21.08 0.44 16.72
CA ARG A 235 -20.02 -0.51 16.33
C ARG A 235 -20.58 -1.84 15.81
N ASN A 236 -21.52 -2.44 16.55
CA ASN A 236 -22.12 -3.73 16.19
C ASN A 236 -23.04 -3.63 14.97
N LYS A 237 -23.63 -2.46 14.71
CA LYS A 237 -24.51 -2.22 13.58
C LYS A 237 -23.75 -2.00 12.27
N LEU A 238 -22.49 -1.55 12.32
CA LEU A 238 -21.68 -1.27 11.13
C LEU A 238 -21.53 -2.49 10.22
N LYS A 239 -21.51 -3.71 10.78
CA LYS A 239 -21.50 -4.96 10.00
C LYS A 239 -22.78 -5.17 9.18
N LYS A 240 -23.85 -4.46 9.50
CA LYS A 240 -25.16 -4.53 8.83
C LYS A 240 -25.47 -3.29 7.99
N LEU A 241 -24.44 -2.47 7.68
CA LEU A 241 -24.60 -1.27 6.90
C LEU A 241 -25.13 -1.59 5.49
N LYS A 242 -26.26 -0.99 5.11
CA LYS A 242 -26.95 -1.22 3.83
C LYS A 242 -26.65 -0.12 2.82
N LYS A 243 -26.52 1.12 3.29
CA LYS A 243 -26.33 2.29 2.43
C LYS A 243 -25.51 3.35 3.16
N ALA A 244 -24.58 3.96 2.45
CA ALA A 244 -23.83 5.13 2.89
C ALA A 244 -24.06 6.24 1.88
N ASN A 245 -24.57 7.38 2.35
CA ASN A 245 -24.69 8.60 1.58
C ASN A 245 -23.64 9.56 2.08
N PHE A 246 -22.95 10.19 1.16
CA PHE A 246 -21.90 11.17 1.45
C PHE A 246 -22.24 12.50 0.78
N PHE A 247 -21.97 13.56 1.47
CA PHE A 247 -22.13 14.91 1.02
C PHE A 247 -20.86 15.72 1.30
N ALA A 248 -20.17 16.13 0.24
CA ALA A 248 -19.06 17.05 0.31
C ALA A 248 -19.62 18.47 0.19
N LYS A 249 -19.85 19.12 1.34
CA LYS A 249 -20.59 20.39 1.43
C LYS A 249 -19.92 21.49 0.64
N GLU A 250 -18.59 21.59 0.72
CA GLU A 250 -17.80 22.65 0.07
C GLU A 250 -17.92 22.62 -1.47
N LEU A 251 -18.09 21.42 -2.03
CA LEU A 251 -18.21 21.21 -3.49
C LEU A 251 -19.65 20.99 -3.95
N GLY A 252 -20.62 20.88 -3.03
CA GLY A 252 -22.00 20.53 -3.35
C GLY A 252 -22.19 19.10 -3.90
N ILE A 253 -21.16 18.27 -3.82
CA ILE A 253 -21.16 16.92 -4.42
C ILE A 253 -21.81 15.92 -3.49
N LYS A 254 -22.80 15.18 -4.02
CA LYS A 254 -23.46 14.06 -3.34
C LYS A 254 -23.16 12.75 -4.04
N PHE A 255 -22.71 11.76 -3.29
CA PHE A 255 -22.50 10.41 -3.82
C PHE A 255 -22.96 9.35 -2.81
N LYS A 256 -23.25 8.17 -3.31
CA LYS A 256 -23.84 7.10 -2.52
C LYS A 256 -23.27 5.76 -2.91
N TYR A 257 -23.03 4.94 -1.91
CA TYR A 257 -22.70 3.52 -2.10
C TYR A 257 -23.84 2.66 -1.54
N LYS A 258 -24.21 1.65 -2.35
CA LYS A 258 -25.18 0.62 -1.97
C LYS A 258 -24.50 -0.73 -2.17
N ASN A 259 -24.87 -1.81 -1.77
CA ASN A 259 -24.33 -3.15 -1.98
C ASN A 259 -22.90 -3.38 -1.40
N ASN A 260 -22.73 -4.55 -0.81
CA ASN A 260 -21.44 -5.04 -0.26
C ASN A 260 -20.68 -4.08 0.68
N LEU A 261 -21.35 -3.04 1.22
CA LEU A 261 -20.71 -2.06 2.12
C LEU A 261 -20.03 -2.69 3.33
N ALA A 262 -20.59 -3.81 3.82
CA ALA A 262 -19.98 -4.52 4.96
C ALA A 262 -18.54 -5.00 4.69
N ARG A 263 -18.16 -5.23 3.42
CA ARG A 263 -16.78 -5.58 3.02
C ARG A 263 -15.89 -4.37 2.89
N LEU A 264 -16.47 -3.21 2.62
CA LEU A 264 -15.74 -1.93 2.43
C LEU A 264 -15.53 -1.20 3.76
N VAL A 265 -16.26 -1.60 4.81
CA VAL A 265 -16.22 -0.94 6.13
C VAL A 265 -15.17 -1.60 7.02
N ARG A 266 -14.21 -0.80 7.47
CA ARG A 266 -13.24 -1.18 8.50
C ARG A 266 -13.44 -0.31 9.74
N VAL A 267 -13.60 -0.94 10.87
CA VAL A 267 -13.73 -0.25 12.17
C VAL A 267 -12.37 -0.25 12.84
N ILE A 268 -11.87 0.93 13.15
CA ILE A 268 -10.65 1.07 13.97
C ILE A 268 -11.12 1.02 15.43
N PRO A 269 -10.69 0.02 16.23
CA PRO A 269 -11.16 -0.17 17.60
C PRO A 269 -10.44 0.77 18.59
N ASP A 270 -10.30 2.02 18.19
CA ASP A 270 -9.73 3.09 18.98
C ASP A 270 -10.79 4.18 19.15
N ALA A 271 -11.35 4.29 20.33
CA ALA A 271 -12.37 5.26 20.64
C ALA A 271 -11.74 6.52 21.23
N ASN A 272 -12.15 7.66 20.70
CA ASN A 272 -11.78 8.95 21.29
C ASN A 272 -12.42 9.08 22.67
N ILE A 273 -11.60 9.26 23.71
CA ILE A 273 -12.04 9.31 25.10
C ILE A 273 -12.93 10.51 25.41
N TYR A 274 -12.82 11.59 24.65
CA TYR A 274 -13.61 12.81 24.86
C TYR A 274 -14.97 12.76 24.14
N SER A 275 -15.01 12.26 22.91
CA SER A 275 -16.24 12.23 22.10
C SER A 275 -16.99 10.90 22.18
N GLY A 276 -16.34 9.83 22.63
CA GLY A 276 -16.91 8.46 22.59
C GLY A 276 -17.09 7.92 21.17
N ASN A 277 -16.49 8.57 20.17
CA ASN A 277 -16.59 8.15 18.77
C ASN A 277 -15.45 7.18 18.40
N ILE A 278 -15.75 6.27 17.49
CA ILE A 278 -14.80 5.38 16.85
C ILE A 278 -14.55 5.83 15.42
N LYS A 279 -13.34 5.59 14.93
CA LYS A 279 -13.01 5.85 13.51
C LYS A 279 -13.48 4.68 12.65
N VAL A 280 -14.25 5.01 11.63
CA VAL A 280 -14.78 4.04 10.65
C VAL A 280 -14.22 4.43 9.28
N GLN A 281 -13.53 3.50 8.63
CA GLN A 281 -13.03 3.66 7.28
C GLN A 281 -13.96 2.95 6.31
N ILE A 282 -14.35 3.66 5.25
CA ILE A 282 -15.16 3.11 4.16
C ILE A 282 -14.38 3.30 2.88
N ASP A 283 -13.97 2.21 2.24
CA ASP A 283 -13.27 2.27 0.97
C ASP A 283 -14.22 2.81 -0.11
N LEU A 284 -13.71 3.72 -0.92
CA LEU A 284 -14.45 4.35 -2.00
C LEU A 284 -13.97 3.75 -3.34
N PRO A 285 -14.64 2.71 -3.86
CA PRO A 285 -14.33 2.19 -5.19
C PRO A 285 -14.71 3.23 -6.24
N ASP A 286 -13.84 3.45 -7.21
CA ASP A 286 -14.06 4.33 -8.37
C ASP A 286 -14.57 5.74 -7.99
N PRO A 287 -13.82 6.50 -7.17
CA PRO A 287 -14.23 7.83 -6.79
C PRO A 287 -14.27 8.77 -8.01
N SER A 288 -15.26 9.68 -8.04
CA SER A 288 -15.27 10.73 -9.05
C SER A 288 -13.98 11.54 -9.02
N PRO A 289 -13.44 11.98 -10.19
CA PRO A 289 -12.22 12.81 -10.25
C PRO A 289 -12.30 14.11 -9.43
N ALA A 290 -13.50 14.58 -9.12
CA ALA A 290 -13.72 15.76 -8.27
C ALA A 290 -13.51 15.47 -6.78
N ILE A 291 -13.33 14.22 -6.39
CA ILE A 291 -13.13 13.80 -5.00
C ILE A 291 -11.62 13.62 -4.75
N PHE A 292 -11.08 14.39 -3.81
CA PHE A 292 -9.66 14.40 -3.48
C PHE A 292 -9.41 14.21 -1.98
N PRO A 293 -8.23 13.75 -1.58
CA PRO A 293 -7.86 13.63 -0.17
C PRO A 293 -7.87 14.96 0.57
N GLY A 294 -8.38 14.95 1.81
CA GLY A 294 -8.54 16.15 2.63
C GLY A 294 -9.95 16.74 2.60
N LEU A 295 -10.79 16.36 1.64
CA LEU A 295 -12.16 16.85 1.53
C LEU A 295 -12.99 16.41 2.74
N THR A 296 -13.70 17.37 3.35
CA THR A 296 -14.62 17.11 4.46
C THR A 296 -15.91 16.48 3.97
N LEU A 297 -16.39 15.48 4.67
CA LEU A 297 -17.61 14.74 4.36
C LEU A 297 -18.59 14.77 5.51
N GLU A 298 -19.84 15.12 5.19
CA GLU A 298 -21.00 14.73 5.97
C GLU A 298 -21.52 13.39 5.42
N SER A 299 -21.82 12.43 6.27
CA SER A 299 -22.33 11.15 5.85
C SER A 299 -23.55 10.73 6.63
N THR A 300 -24.45 10.00 5.96
CA THR A 300 -25.57 9.32 6.58
C THR A 300 -25.45 7.84 6.31
N LEU A 301 -25.18 7.09 7.38
CA LEU A 301 -25.04 5.64 7.36
C LEU A 301 -26.36 5.01 7.71
N ASN A 302 -26.96 4.25 6.78
CA ASN A 302 -28.28 3.65 6.93
C ASN A 302 -28.15 2.13 7.12
N PHE A 303 -28.74 1.62 8.20
CA PHE A 303 -28.71 0.20 8.60
C PHE A 303 -30.01 -0.54 8.21
N GLY A 304 -31.01 0.19 7.72
CA GLY A 304 -32.32 -0.33 7.32
C GLY A 304 -33.45 0.42 7.98
N VAL A 305 -34.60 -0.24 8.06
CA VAL A 305 -35.81 0.32 8.66
C VAL A 305 -36.19 -0.55 9.86
N ARG A 306 -36.38 0.07 11.00
CA ARG A 306 -36.99 -0.55 12.17
C ARG A 306 -38.52 -0.42 12.03
N LYS A 307 -39.19 -1.54 11.87
CA LYS A 307 -40.64 -1.61 11.66
C LYS A 307 -41.38 -1.58 12.99
N ASN A 308 -42.60 -1.02 12.94
CA ASN A 308 -43.53 -1.02 14.07
C ASN A 308 -42.92 -0.46 15.36
N VAL A 309 -42.23 0.68 15.28
CA VAL A 309 -41.66 1.33 16.46
C VAL A 309 -42.72 2.20 17.12
N LEU A 310 -42.87 2.05 18.43
CA LEU A 310 -43.89 2.74 19.26
C LEU A 310 -43.52 4.23 19.39
N HIS A 311 -44.41 5.11 19.03
CA HIS A 311 -44.30 6.55 19.10
C HIS A 311 -45.47 7.18 19.82
N VAL A 312 -45.14 8.23 20.56
CA VAL A 312 -46.15 9.08 21.19
C VAL A 312 -45.88 10.52 20.80
N PRO A 313 -46.93 11.35 20.69
CA PRO A 313 -46.75 12.79 20.50
C PRO A 313 -45.86 13.39 21.59
N ALA A 314 -44.86 14.21 21.24
CA ALA A 314 -43.92 14.78 22.21
C ALA A 314 -44.63 15.51 23.38
N ILE A 315 -45.77 16.13 23.10
CA ILE A 315 -46.60 16.84 24.10
C ILE A 315 -47.22 15.90 25.15
N SER A 316 -47.27 14.59 24.91
CA SER A 316 -47.83 13.62 25.87
C SER A 316 -46.82 13.15 26.94
N LEU A 317 -45.52 13.46 26.73
CA LEU A 317 -44.49 13.07 27.67
C LEU A 317 -44.44 14.01 28.85
N VAL A 318 -44.44 13.42 30.03
CA VAL A 318 -44.33 14.16 31.29
C VAL A 318 -43.06 13.69 32.04
N ILE A 319 -42.30 14.63 32.54
CA ILE A 319 -41.12 14.32 33.37
C ILE A 319 -41.62 14.36 34.83
N SER A 320 -41.55 13.22 35.50
CA SER A 320 -41.90 13.08 36.91
C SER A 320 -40.65 12.70 37.72
N GLU A 321 -40.78 12.74 39.06
CA GLU A 321 -39.70 12.29 39.96
C GLU A 321 -39.27 10.84 39.72
N LYS A 322 -40.18 10.01 39.16
CA LYS A 322 -39.92 8.60 38.80
C LYS A 322 -39.41 8.42 37.37
N GLY A 323 -39.06 9.51 36.66
CA GLY A 323 -38.60 9.49 35.27
C GLY A 323 -39.67 9.94 34.28
N THR A 324 -39.43 9.64 32.97
CA THR A 324 -40.38 10.00 31.91
C THR A 324 -41.58 9.07 31.91
N VAL A 325 -42.77 9.67 31.90
CA VAL A 325 -44.04 8.93 31.92
C VAL A 325 -45.00 9.46 30.89
N VAL A 326 -45.99 8.63 30.52
CA VAL A 326 -47.19 9.05 29.79
C VAL A 326 -48.44 8.69 30.61
N TYR A 327 -49.49 9.50 30.46
CA TYR A 327 -50.78 9.20 31.09
C TYR A 327 -51.74 8.61 30.03
N ILE A 328 -52.37 7.49 30.35
CA ILE A 328 -53.39 6.85 29.53
C ILE A 328 -54.74 6.98 30.20
N VAL A 329 -55.82 6.97 29.40
CA VAL A 329 -57.18 6.95 29.89
C VAL A 329 -57.69 5.51 29.84
N LYS A 330 -58.04 4.97 31.03
CA LYS A 330 -58.67 3.67 31.18
C LYS A 330 -59.81 3.78 32.20
N ASP A 331 -61.01 3.32 31.89
CA ASP A 331 -62.20 3.38 32.75
C ASP A 331 -62.52 4.79 33.27
N LYS A 332 -62.33 5.84 32.43
CA LYS A 332 -62.50 7.24 32.72
C LYS A 332 -61.49 7.77 33.80
N LYS A 333 -60.46 7.02 34.14
CA LYS A 333 -59.40 7.39 35.04
C LYS A 333 -58.08 7.52 34.32
N ALA A 334 -57.20 8.38 34.85
CA ALA A 334 -55.83 8.54 34.34
C ALA A 334 -54.89 7.54 35.01
N HIS A 335 -54.24 6.72 34.20
CA HIS A 335 -53.21 5.79 34.69
C HIS A 335 -51.83 6.21 34.17
N LEU A 336 -50.86 6.18 35.06
CA LEU A 336 -49.47 6.51 34.78
C LEU A 336 -48.73 5.30 34.20
N VAL A 337 -48.08 5.46 33.03
CA VAL A 337 -47.25 4.42 32.39
C VAL A 337 -45.84 4.94 32.29
N PRO A 338 -44.88 4.30 32.96
CA PRO A 338 -43.46 4.68 32.85
C PRO A 338 -42.91 4.24 31.48
N VAL A 339 -42.22 5.16 30.79
CA VAL A 339 -41.66 4.94 29.49
C VAL A 339 -40.22 5.44 29.42
N ARG A 340 -39.43 4.87 28.52
CA ARG A 340 -38.15 5.41 28.17
C ARG A 340 -38.25 6.11 26.83
N ALA A 341 -38.06 7.42 26.81
CA ALA A 341 -38.00 8.22 25.60
C ALA A 341 -36.65 8.09 24.92
N PHE A 342 -36.65 8.09 23.58
CA PHE A 342 -35.47 8.07 22.75
C PHE A 342 -35.43 9.32 21.87
N LYS A 343 -35.46 9.16 20.56
CA LYS A 343 -35.30 10.22 19.59
C LYS A 343 -36.65 10.79 19.17
N GLU A 344 -36.74 12.09 19.10
CA GLU A 344 -37.88 12.80 18.54
C GLU A 344 -37.79 12.84 17.00
N HIS A 345 -38.94 12.61 16.35
CA HIS A 345 -39.12 12.68 14.90
C HIS A 345 -40.48 13.27 14.57
N ASP A 346 -40.51 14.40 13.86
CA ASP A 346 -41.76 15.06 13.42
C ASP A 346 -42.82 15.23 14.52
N ASN A 347 -42.43 15.78 15.69
CA ASN A 347 -43.27 15.97 16.86
C ASN A 347 -43.72 14.67 17.57
N PHE A 348 -43.22 13.52 17.14
CA PHE A 348 -43.38 12.24 17.81
C PHE A 348 -42.08 11.78 18.43
N VAL A 349 -42.15 11.19 19.60
CA VAL A 349 -41.00 10.63 20.29
C VAL A 349 -41.08 9.11 20.31
N GLU A 350 -40.00 8.46 19.87
CA GLU A 350 -39.85 7.01 20.03
C GLU A 350 -39.81 6.68 21.53
N ILE A 351 -40.63 5.77 21.96
CA ILE A 351 -40.66 5.29 23.35
C ILE A 351 -40.51 3.78 23.44
N LYS A 352 -40.03 3.32 24.59
CA LYS A 352 -40.13 1.93 25.02
C LYS A 352 -41.03 1.84 26.23
N ASP A 353 -42.13 1.13 26.08
CA ASP A 353 -42.99 0.75 27.16
C ASP A 353 -42.46 -0.52 27.85
N PHE A 354 -42.31 -0.46 29.17
CA PHE A 354 -41.85 -1.58 29.99
C PHE A 354 -43.00 -2.38 30.59
N THR A 355 -44.22 -1.82 30.52
CA THR A 355 -45.44 -2.43 31.14
C THR A 355 -46.26 -3.18 30.12
N GLY A 356 -46.07 -2.94 28.82
CA GLY A 356 -46.86 -3.54 27.74
C GLY A 356 -48.32 -3.02 27.68
N GLN A 357 -48.61 -1.88 28.32
CA GLN A 357 -49.95 -1.30 28.36
C GLN A 357 -50.24 -0.38 27.15
N LEU A 358 -49.21 0.03 26.42
CA LEU A 358 -49.37 0.93 25.27
C LEU A 358 -49.54 0.14 23.97
N ASN A 359 -50.67 0.34 23.33
CA ASN A 359 -50.96 -0.22 22.00
C ASN A 359 -51.61 0.85 21.10
N ALA A 360 -51.81 0.56 19.81
CA ALA A 360 -52.37 1.50 18.84
C ALA A 360 -53.73 2.10 19.21
N ASN A 361 -54.47 1.42 20.06
CA ASN A 361 -55.83 1.84 20.51
C ASN A 361 -55.80 2.61 21.84
N THR A 362 -54.63 2.72 22.49
CA THR A 362 -54.53 3.35 23.80
C THR A 362 -54.70 4.87 23.66
N ASP A 363 -55.63 5.42 24.45
CA ASP A 363 -55.85 6.86 24.51
C ASP A 363 -54.84 7.52 25.45
N LEU A 364 -53.99 8.36 24.88
CA LEU A 364 -52.98 9.15 25.61
C LEU A 364 -53.51 10.51 25.97
N ILE A 365 -53.19 11.01 27.15
CA ILE A 365 -53.46 12.39 27.55
C ILE A 365 -52.41 13.29 26.88
N LEU A 366 -52.82 14.20 26.01
CA LEU A 366 -51.94 15.18 25.31
C LEU A 366 -51.85 16.49 26.06
N ARG A 367 -52.96 17.02 26.54
CA ARG A 367 -53.02 18.29 27.31
C ARG A 367 -53.78 18.07 28.62
N GLY A 368 -53.33 18.79 29.65
CA GLY A 368 -53.82 18.60 31.00
C GLY A 368 -52.99 17.63 31.84
N SER A 369 -52.00 16.98 31.24
CA SER A 369 -51.14 16.00 31.89
C SER A 369 -50.36 16.52 33.10
N GLY A 370 -49.99 17.80 33.11
CA GLY A 370 -49.27 18.44 34.23
C GLY A 370 -50.12 18.64 35.49
N ALA A 371 -51.46 18.57 35.38
CA ALA A 371 -52.43 18.69 36.50
C ALA A 371 -53.09 17.33 36.83
N VAL A 372 -52.75 16.28 36.13
CA VAL A 372 -53.36 14.95 36.29
C VAL A 372 -52.50 14.14 37.29
N PHE A 373 -53.16 13.63 38.32
CA PHE A 373 -52.56 12.64 39.23
C PHE A 373 -53.12 11.23 38.91
N PRO A 374 -52.38 10.18 39.21
CA PRO A 374 -52.85 8.80 39.02
C PRO A 374 -54.21 8.61 39.73
N GLU A 375 -55.09 7.81 39.07
CA GLU A 375 -56.46 7.43 39.55
C GLU A 375 -57.49 8.58 39.57
N VAL A 376 -57.20 9.76 39.06
CA VAL A 376 -58.14 10.89 38.96
C VAL A 376 -59.10 10.66 37.79
N ASN A 377 -60.42 10.94 38.00
CA ASN A 377 -61.43 10.95 36.98
C ASN A 377 -61.18 12.05 35.94
N VAL A 378 -61.14 11.67 34.66
CA VAL A 378 -60.90 12.56 33.54
C VAL A 378 -62.07 12.59 32.55
N PHE A 379 -62.34 13.76 32.01
CA PHE A 379 -63.38 13.99 30.99
C PHE A 379 -62.67 14.38 29.66
N ILE A 380 -62.97 13.63 28.60
CA ILE A 380 -62.36 13.87 27.30
C ILE A 380 -63.00 15.11 26.66
N THR A 381 -62.18 16.12 26.40
CA THR A 381 -62.60 17.35 25.71
C THR A 381 -61.72 17.53 24.44
N ASN A 382 -61.93 16.67 23.46
CA ASN A 382 -61.26 16.89 22.18
C ASN A 382 -61.98 18.03 21.42
N PRO A 383 -61.26 19.10 21.03
CA PRO A 383 -61.85 20.10 20.11
C PRO A 383 -62.28 19.38 18.84
N LYS A 384 -63.47 19.73 18.31
CA LYS A 384 -63.89 19.27 16.98
C LYS A 384 -62.73 19.58 16.00
N PRO A 385 -62.36 18.63 15.12
CA PRO A 385 -61.31 18.91 14.14
C PRO A 385 -61.74 20.17 13.39
N LYS A 386 -60.93 21.21 13.45
CA LYS A 386 -61.03 22.31 12.47
C LYS A 386 -60.85 21.62 11.13
N THR A 387 -61.90 21.70 10.31
CA THR A 387 -61.85 21.27 8.89
C THR A 387 -60.76 22.10 8.24
N GLU A 388 -59.55 21.56 8.23
CA GLU A 388 -58.50 22.08 7.37
C GLU A 388 -59.00 21.81 5.96
N THR A 389 -59.42 22.84 5.26
CA THR A 389 -59.58 22.81 3.82
C THR A 389 -58.35 22.14 3.23
N PRO A 390 -58.57 21.09 2.40
CA PRO A 390 -57.44 20.43 1.78
C PRO A 390 -56.68 21.46 1.00
N PHE A 391 -55.41 21.73 1.42
CA PHE A 391 -54.51 22.46 0.60
C PHE A 391 -54.41 21.72 -0.72
N SER A 392 -55.07 22.28 -1.71
CA SER A 392 -55.00 21.90 -3.10
C SER A 392 -53.57 21.79 -3.50
N SER A 393 -53.14 20.58 -3.82
CA SER A 393 -51.95 20.30 -4.54
C SER A 393 -52.08 20.85 -5.98
N ALA A 394 -51.88 22.14 -6.13
CA ALA A 394 -51.83 22.75 -7.45
C ALA A 394 -50.89 23.94 -7.45
N ALA A 395 -49.70 23.66 -7.85
CA ALA A 395 -48.94 24.58 -8.70
C ALA A 395 -47.71 23.85 -9.21
N LYS A 396 -47.89 22.99 -10.19
CA LYS A 396 -46.87 22.81 -11.21
C LYS A 396 -46.82 24.12 -11.99
N GLU A 397 -46.03 25.05 -11.54
CA GLU A 397 -45.70 26.23 -12.31
C GLU A 397 -44.80 25.80 -13.48
N LYS A 398 -45.44 25.65 -14.63
CA LYS A 398 -44.76 25.56 -15.93
C LYS A 398 -44.12 26.91 -16.21
N VAL A 399 -42.82 27.00 -16.04
CA VAL A 399 -42.03 28.09 -16.60
C VAL A 399 -42.06 27.95 -18.13
N PRO A 400 -42.53 28.97 -18.90
CA PRO A 400 -42.51 28.88 -20.35
C PRO A 400 -41.08 29.02 -20.88
N MET A 401 -40.65 28.00 -21.63
CA MET A 401 -39.45 28.07 -22.47
C MET A 401 -39.59 29.24 -23.44
N LYS A 402 -38.81 30.28 -23.25
CA LYS A 402 -38.56 31.28 -24.31
C LYS A 402 -37.58 30.70 -25.31
N SER A 403 -38.03 30.67 -26.53
CA SER A 403 -37.33 30.26 -27.74
C SER A 403 -36.00 30.98 -27.94
N SER A 404 -35.03 30.18 -28.33
CA SER A 404 -33.68 30.53 -28.76
C SER A 404 -33.67 31.61 -29.85
N GLY A 405 -33.10 32.77 -29.54
CA GLY A 405 -32.59 33.71 -30.53
C GLY A 405 -31.21 33.25 -31.01
N LYS A 406 -31.10 32.94 -32.29
CA LYS A 406 -29.84 32.75 -33.01
C LYS A 406 -29.03 34.04 -33.00
N ILE A 407 -27.83 33.99 -32.45
CA ILE A 407 -26.81 35.03 -32.64
C ILE A 407 -25.89 34.58 -33.78
N PRO A 408 -25.66 35.40 -34.82
CA PRO A 408 -24.81 35.04 -35.94
C PRO A 408 -23.32 35.13 -35.56
N VAL A 409 -22.59 34.08 -35.91
CA VAL A 409 -21.13 34.03 -35.85
C VAL A 409 -20.57 34.99 -36.93
N LYS A 410 -19.81 36.00 -36.51
CA LYS A 410 -18.94 36.80 -37.38
C LYS A 410 -17.52 36.26 -37.25
N ASN A 411 -16.98 35.66 -38.30
CA ASN A 411 -15.55 35.43 -38.49
C ASN A 411 -14.84 36.80 -38.64
N PRO A 412 -13.64 36.95 -38.12
CA PRO A 412 -12.65 37.83 -38.67
C PRO A 412 -11.54 37.01 -39.32
N GLU A 413 -11.47 37.15 -40.66
CA GLU A 413 -10.20 37.06 -41.39
C GLU A 413 -9.34 38.28 -41.05
N THR A 414 -8.12 38.08 -40.70
CA THR A 414 -6.78 38.53 -41.12
C THR A 414 -5.73 38.12 -40.09
#